data_11b1c9b8bc64ab4e6cbb7ce3afae2c16
#
_entry.id   11b1c9b8bc64ab4e6cbb7ce3afae2c16
#
_cell.length_a   1.000
_cell.length_b   1.000
_cell.length_c   1.000
_cell.angle_alpha   90.00
_cell.angle_beta   90.00
_cell.angle_gamma   90.00
#
_symmetry.space_group_name_H-M   'P 1'
#
loop_
_entity.id
_entity.type
_entity.pdbx_description
1 polymer ?
#
loop_
_entity_poly.entity_id
_entity_poly.type
_entity_poly.pdbx_seq_one_letter_code
_entity_poly.pdbx_strand_id
1 'polypeptide(L)'
;ETSSSAVNITPQILPDGQDNDRRLTGGSLAGYFQFRDAGIGAYREKLDTLASSLVWEVNRIHSQGAGLGRFSEVTATYEASRSDSALGGREARLTYGERLSGGNLMAYLYSGAGEKAVSAVNLDFGGGQGFDPMRHTLKDVAAAFDAVDGLSASIVDGRLQIKADKGFEFAFGSDST
;
A
#
# COMPACT_ATOMS: atom_id res chain seq x y z
N GLU A 1 29.93 56.45 18.96
CA GLU A 1 29.12 55.87 17.87
C GLU A 1 29.07 54.37 18.09
N THR A 2 28.00 53.91 18.71
CA THR A 2 27.73 52.48 18.86
C THR A 2 26.94 52.03 17.63
N SER A 3 27.63 51.43 16.68
CA SER A 3 27.01 50.76 15.54
C SER A 3 26.18 49.57 16.04
N SER A 4 24.87 49.75 16.15
CA SER A 4 23.91 48.66 16.38
C SER A 4 23.84 47.85 15.08
N SER A 5 24.58 46.73 15.05
CA SER A 5 24.46 45.74 13.98
C SER A 5 23.11 45.07 14.15
N ALA A 6 22.10 45.53 13.42
CA ALA A 6 20.80 44.85 13.34
C ALA A 6 21.03 43.50 12.68
N VAL A 7 21.04 42.44 13.48
CA VAL A 7 21.07 41.06 12.97
C VAL A 7 19.75 40.82 12.23
N ASN A 8 19.81 40.82 10.91
CA ASN A 8 18.64 40.49 10.10
C ASN A 8 18.42 38.99 10.10
N ILE A 9 17.57 38.55 11.02
CA ILE A 9 17.31 37.13 11.28
C ILE A 9 16.32 36.54 10.25
N THR A 10 15.54 37.39 9.60
CA THR A 10 14.39 36.97 8.78
C THR A 10 14.74 36.16 7.50
N PRO A 11 15.81 36.49 6.74
CA PRO A 11 16.13 35.70 5.53
C PRO A 11 16.99 34.46 5.81
N GLN A 12 17.28 34.15 7.08
CA GLN A 12 18.23 33.12 7.46
C GLN A 12 17.58 31.94 8.19
N ILE A 13 16.28 32.00 8.41
CA ILE A 13 15.52 30.89 8.98
C ILE A 13 15.07 30.04 7.80
N LEU A 14 15.74 28.89 7.61
CA LEU A 14 15.39 27.92 6.58
C LEU A 14 14.19 27.09 7.02
N PRO A 15 13.27 26.78 6.12
CA PRO A 15 12.09 25.95 6.42
C PRO A 15 12.43 24.54 6.92
N ASP A 16 13.58 24.00 6.51
CA ASP A 16 14.09 22.68 6.88
C ASP A 16 14.89 22.64 8.19
N GLY A 17 15.17 23.80 8.78
CA GLY A 17 15.78 23.90 10.11
C GLY A 17 17.27 23.58 10.23
N GLN A 18 17.89 23.05 9.19
CA GLN A 18 19.25 22.49 9.29
C GLN A 18 20.35 23.49 9.67
N ASP A 19 20.15 24.78 9.38
CA ASP A 19 21.14 25.82 9.68
C ASP A 19 20.82 26.65 10.95
N ASN A 20 19.64 26.46 11.53
CA ASN A 20 19.18 27.25 12.67
C ASN A 20 19.86 26.82 13.96
N ASP A 21 20.13 25.53 14.14
CA ASP A 21 20.80 24.96 15.32
C ASP A 21 22.24 25.48 15.50
N ARG A 22 22.91 25.85 14.41
CA ARG A 22 24.27 26.40 14.45
C ARG A 22 24.30 27.90 14.76
N ARG A 23 23.20 28.60 14.56
CA ARG A 23 23.11 30.06 14.69
C ARG A 23 22.45 30.51 15.98
N LEU A 24 21.60 29.68 16.56
CA LEU A 24 20.84 29.94 17.76
C LEU A 24 21.24 28.93 18.83
N THR A 25 22.31 29.22 19.58
CA THR A 25 22.90 28.27 20.50
C THR A 25 22.37 28.36 21.94
N GLY A 26 21.39 29.24 22.23
CA GLY A 26 20.86 29.38 23.59
C GLY A 26 19.65 30.30 23.69
N GLY A 27 19.02 30.28 24.88
CA GLY A 27 17.85 31.08 25.24
C GLY A 27 16.52 30.48 24.79
N SER A 28 15.42 31.12 25.20
CA SER A 28 14.04 30.64 24.89
C SER A 28 13.75 30.54 23.38
N LEU A 29 14.34 31.44 22.60
CA LEU A 29 14.15 31.45 21.13
C LEU A 29 14.79 30.23 20.50
N ALA A 30 15.99 29.83 20.92
CA ALA A 30 16.61 28.59 20.42
C ALA A 30 15.79 27.36 20.79
N GLY A 31 15.20 27.31 21.99
CA GLY A 31 14.30 26.23 22.39
C GLY A 31 13.03 26.16 21.53
N TYR A 32 12.44 27.28 21.14
CA TYR A 32 11.29 27.29 20.24
C TYR A 32 11.63 26.79 18.82
N PHE A 33 12.79 27.16 18.29
CA PHE A 33 13.24 26.67 16.99
C PHE A 33 13.56 25.18 17.04
N GLN A 34 14.26 24.70 18.06
CA GLN A 34 14.51 23.27 18.27
C GLN A 34 13.20 22.46 18.39
N PHE A 35 12.24 22.98 19.14
CA PHE A 35 10.94 22.32 19.26
C PHE A 35 10.19 22.30 17.91
N ARG A 36 10.21 23.40 17.15
CA ARG A 36 9.59 23.46 15.83
C ARG A 36 10.27 22.50 14.85
N ASP A 37 11.59 22.52 14.77
CA ASP A 37 12.33 21.86 13.69
C ASP A 37 12.56 20.37 14.02
N ALA A 38 12.94 20.03 15.24
CA ALA A 38 13.13 18.64 15.65
C ALA A 38 11.87 18.02 16.28
N GLY A 39 11.15 18.76 17.13
CA GLY A 39 10.00 18.25 17.85
C GLY A 39 8.78 18.03 16.93
N ILE A 40 8.36 19.06 16.21
CA ILE A 40 7.17 18.98 15.34
C ILE A 40 7.42 18.01 14.18
N GLY A 41 8.63 18.01 13.60
CA GLY A 41 9.02 17.06 12.56
C GLY A 41 8.86 15.62 13.01
N ALA A 42 9.43 15.28 14.16
CA ALA A 42 9.32 13.93 14.74
C ALA A 42 7.88 13.54 15.09
N TYR A 43 7.04 14.49 15.53
CA TYR A 43 5.61 14.21 15.76
C TYR A 43 4.86 13.95 14.46
N ARG A 44 5.14 14.70 13.38
CA ARG A 44 4.52 14.48 12.07
C ARG A 44 4.87 13.11 11.52
N GLU A 45 6.14 12.71 11.56
CA GLU A 45 6.57 11.38 11.13
C GLU A 45 5.88 10.26 11.91
N LYS A 46 5.72 10.42 13.23
CA LYS A 46 4.99 9.45 14.06
C LYS A 46 3.50 9.39 13.71
N LEU A 47 2.88 10.54 13.46
CA LEU A 47 1.47 10.60 13.03
C LEU A 47 1.28 9.99 11.64
N ASP A 48 2.17 10.25 10.70
CA ASP A 48 2.14 9.66 9.37
C ASP A 48 2.32 8.14 9.43
N THR A 49 3.24 7.67 10.27
CA THR A 49 3.43 6.23 10.52
C THR A 49 2.18 5.60 11.14
N LEU A 50 1.57 6.26 12.13
CA LEU A 50 0.34 5.78 12.76
C LEU A 50 -0.82 5.76 11.77
N ALA A 51 -1.00 6.83 11.00
CA ALA A 51 -2.04 6.91 9.98
C ALA A 51 -1.87 5.81 8.91
N SER A 52 -0.66 5.63 8.42
CA SER A 52 -0.34 4.58 7.45
C SER A 52 -0.59 3.19 7.99
N SER A 53 -0.25 2.96 9.27
CA SER A 53 -0.50 1.68 9.94
C SER A 53 -1.99 1.43 10.15
N LEU A 54 -2.76 2.45 10.53
CA LEU A 54 -4.20 2.36 10.69
C LEU A 54 -4.90 2.06 9.35
N VAL A 55 -4.54 2.78 8.29
CA VAL A 55 -5.06 2.54 6.94
C VAL A 55 -4.75 1.11 6.49
N TRP A 56 -3.52 0.63 6.73
CA TRP A 56 -3.14 -0.73 6.43
C TRP A 56 -4.00 -1.75 7.19
N GLU A 57 -4.16 -1.61 8.51
CA GLU A 57 -4.92 -2.55 9.32
C GLU A 57 -6.41 -2.56 8.95
N VAL A 58 -6.99 -1.39 8.71
CA VAL A 58 -8.38 -1.31 8.23
C VAL A 58 -8.52 -2.01 6.87
N ASN A 59 -7.63 -1.74 5.93
CA ASN A 59 -7.67 -2.40 4.62
C ASN A 59 -7.43 -3.91 4.73
N ARG A 60 -6.54 -4.35 5.62
CA ARG A 60 -6.31 -5.76 5.90
C ARG A 60 -7.57 -6.46 6.41
N ILE A 61 -8.25 -5.86 7.38
CA ILE A 61 -9.51 -6.40 7.92
C ILE A 61 -10.59 -6.42 6.83
N HIS A 62 -10.71 -5.36 6.05
CA HIS A 62 -11.67 -5.30 4.94
C HIS A 62 -11.37 -6.33 3.84
N SER A 63 -10.10 -6.60 3.55
CA SER A 63 -9.73 -7.59 2.54
C SER A 63 -9.88 -9.04 3.01
N GLN A 64 -9.88 -9.28 4.32
CA GLN A 64 -10.12 -10.61 4.91
C GLN A 64 -11.62 -10.92 5.07
N GLY A 65 -12.48 -9.90 5.07
CA GLY A 65 -13.92 -10.08 5.03
C GLY A 65 -14.36 -10.37 3.60
N ALA A 66 -15.11 -11.46 3.38
CA ALA A 66 -15.89 -11.58 2.17
C ALA A 66 -16.87 -10.40 2.14
N GLY A 67 -16.57 -9.38 1.34
CA GLY A 67 -17.43 -8.21 1.22
C GLY A 67 -18.83 -8.63 0.80
N LEU A 68 -19.85 -7.97 1.33
CA LEU A 68 -21.25 -8.13 0.89
C LEU A 68 -21.43 -7.74 -0.59
N GLY A 69 -20.45 -7.05 -1.17
CA GLY A 69 -20.42 -6.64 -2.57
C GLY A 69 -19.61 -7.60 -3.42
N ARG A 70 -20.17 -8.00 -4.54
CA ARG A 70 -19.49 -8.75 -5.59
C ARG A 70 -18.96 -7.78 -6.64
N PHE A 71 -17.92 -8.20 -7.33
CA PHE A 71 -17.26 -7.39 -8.33
C PHE A 71 -17.49 -8.01 -9.73
N SER A 72 -17.82 -7.19 -10.69
CA SER A 72 -17.69 -7.53 -12.11
C SER A 72 -16.31 -7.17 -12.65
N GLU A 73 -15.70 -6.14 -12.05
CA GLU A 73 -14.35 -5.68 -12.37
C GLU A 73 -13.74 -5.03 -11.13
N VAL A 74 -12.44 -5.23 -10.92
CA VAL A 74 -11.66 -4.54 -9.89
C VAL A 74 -10.29 -4.18 -10.46
N THR A 75 -9.80 -2.98 -10.12
CA THR A 75 -8.45 -2.54 -10.44
C THR A 75 -7.72 -2.21 -9.15
N ALA A 76 -6.50 -2.71 -9.00
CA ALA A 76 -5.67 -2.44 -7.84
C ALA A 76 -5.39 -0.94 -7.70
N THR A 77 -5.45 -0.44 -6.47
CA THR A 77 -5.17 0.97 -6.16
C THR A 77 -3.70 1.32 -6.35
N TYR A 78 -2.81 0.41 -5.97
CA TYR A 78 -1.38 0.63 -6.01
C TYR A 78 -0.76 -0.01 -7.24
N GLU A 79 0.19 0.70 -7.84
CA GLU A 79 0.97 0.20 -8.96
C GLU A 79 2.27 -0.46 -8.48
N ALA A 80 2.71 -1.48 -9.19
CA ALA A 80 4.07 -1.99 -9.10
C ALA A 80 4.88 -1.41 -10.25
N SER A 81 5.91 -0.63 -9.95
CA SER A 81 6.76 -0.01 -10.99
C SER A 81 7.46 -1.05 -11.85
N ARG A 82 7.66 -2.27 -11.31
CA ARG A 82 8.24 -3.41 -12.01
C ARG A 82 7.37 -4.64 -11.79
N SER A 83 6.61 -4.99 -12.80
CA SER A 83 5.68 -6.13 -12.77
C SER A 83 6.36 -7.50 -12.80
N ASP A 84 7.66 -7.53 -13.08
CA ASP A 84 8.52 -8.70 -13.16
C ASP A 84 9.40 -8.93 -11.92
N SER A 85 9.27 -8.06 -10.91
CA SER A 85 9.98 -8.19 -9.65
C SER A 85 9.07 -8.72 -8.55
N ALA A 86 9.65 -9.45 -7.57
CA ALA A 86 8.92 -9.98 -6.43
C ALA A 86 8.18 -8.86 -5.67
N LEU A 87 6.89 -9.03 -5.43
CA LEU A 87 6.00 -7.97 -4.90
C LEU A 87 6.40 -7.48 -3.50
N GLY A 88 6.96 -8.35 -2.66
CA GLY A 88 7.51 -7.98 -1.35
C GLY A 88 8.90 -7.37 -1.42
N GLY A 89 9.56 -7.43 -2.59
CA GLY A 89 10.88 -6.88 -2.81
C GLY A 89 10.86 -5.37 -3.08
N ARG A 90 11.95 -4.69 -2.71
CA ARG A 90 12.09 -3.23 -2.94
C ARG A 90 12.10 -2.84 -4.41
N GLU A 91 12.45 -3.76 -5.30
CA GLU A 91 12.53 -3.49 -6.73
C GLU A 91 11.17 -3.33 -7.39
N ALA A 92 10.13 -4.00 -6.88
CA ALA A 92 8.77 -3.84 -7.34
C ALA A 92 8.23 -2.42 -7.09
N ARG A 93 8.78 -1.71 -6.10
CA ARG A 93 8.33 -0.39 -5.64
C ARG A 93 6.83 -0.33 -5.40
N LEU A 94 6.26 -1.45 -4.97
CA LEU A 94 4.86 -1.52 -4.58
C LEU A 94 4.68 -0.85 -3.22
N THR A 95 3.77 0.09 -3.13
CA THR A 95 3.40 0.70 -1.85
C THR A 95 2.90 -0.39 -0.90
N TYR A 96 3.52 -0.49 0.27
CA TYR A 96 3.30 -1.54 1.28
C TYR A 96 3.68 -2.96 0.84
N GLY A 97 4.50 -3.13 -0.19
CA GLY A 97 4.96 -4.44 -0.65
C GLY A 97 5.63 -5.26 0.46
N GLU A 98 6.43 -4.62 1.32
CA GLU A 98 7.09 -5.26 2.45
C GLU A 98 6.13 -5.78 3.54
N ARG A 99 4.86 -5.37 3.52
CA ARG A 99 3.82 -5.82 4.46
C ARG A 99 2.95 -6.94 3.91
N LEU A 100 3.18 -7.35 2.66
CA LEU A 100 2.46 -8.47 2.07
C LEU A 100 2.82 -9.76 2.81
N SER A 101 1.80 -10.53 3.17
CA SER A 101 1.96 -11.86 3.76
C SER A 101 1.72 -12.93 2.70
N GLY A 102 2.45 -14.02 2.80
CA GLY A 102 2.18 -15.22 2.01
C GLY A 102 0.91 -15.93 2.51
N GLY A 103 0.32 -16.75 1.67
CA GLY A 103 -0.86 -17.52 2.02
C GLY A 103 -1.68 -17.95 0.81
N ASN A 104 -2.81 -18.58 1.10
CA ASN A 104 -3.76 -18.98 0.07
C ASN A 104 -4.81 -17.87 -0.15
N LEU A 105 -5.18 -17.69 -1.39
CA LEU A 105 -6.22 -16.76 -1.79
C LEU A 105 -7.29 -17.51 -2.57
N MET A 106 -8.54 -17.39 -2.12
CA MET A 106 -9.70 -18.00 -2.76
C MET A 106 -10.43 -16.97 -3.62
N ALA A 107 -10.74 -17.34 -4.84
CA ALA A 107 -11.67 -16.62 -5.70
C ALA A 107 -13.01 -17.36 -5.72
N TYR A 108 -14.08 -16.65 -5.38
CA TYR A 108 -15.44 -17.14 -5.42
C TYR A 108 -16.15 -16.53 -6.63
N LEU A 109 -16.65 -17.37 -7.52
CA LEU A 109 -17.43 -16.92 -8.67
C LEU A 109 -18.91 -17.12 -8.41
N TYR A 110 -19.70 -16.18 -8.86
CA TYR A 110 -21.16 -16.15 -8.75
C TYR A 110 -21.75 -15.99 -10.14
N SER A 111 -22.81 -16.72 -10.44
CA SER A 111 -23.56 -16.61 -11.69
C SER A 111 -24.80 -15.76 -11.47
N GLY A 112 -24.86 -14.59 -12.11
CA GLY A 112 -26.02 -13.70 -12.05
C GLY A 112 -26.47 -13.33 -10.62
N ALA A 113 -27.77 -13.37 -10.36
CA ALA A 113 -28.36 -13.07 -9.06
C ALA A 113 -28.27 -14.24 -8.04
N GLY A 114 -27.48 -15.28 -8.34
CA GLY A 114 -27.33 -16.44 -7.45
C GLY A 114 -26.66 -16.07 -6.13
N GLU A 115 -27.24 -16.47 -4.98
CA GLU A 115 -26.67 -16.21 -3.67
C GLU A 115 -25.46 -17.09 -3.35
N LYS A 116 -25.34 -18.24 -4.02
CA LYS A 116 -24.24 -19.20 -3.81
C LYS A 116 -23.19 -19.05 -4.90
N ALA A 117 -21.92 -19.18 -4.49
CA ALA A 117 -20.84 -19.27 -5.45
C ALA A 117 -21.00 -20.53 -6.31
N VAL A 118 -20.87 -20.37 -7.63
CA VAL A 118 -20.87 -21.50 -8.58
C VAL A 118 -19.51 -22.17 -8.62
N SER A 119 -18.46 -21.46 -8.26
CA SER A 119 -17.10 -21.99 -8.16
C SER A 119 -16.37 -21.29 -7.03
N ALA A 120 -15.51 -22.04 -6.32
CA ALA A 120 -14.57 -21.55 -5.35
C ALA A 120 -13.20 -22.14 -5.70
N VAL A 121 -12.27 -21.30 -6.13
CA VAL A 121 -10.97 -21.71 -6.64
C VAL A 121 -9.88 -21.14 -5.76
N ASN A 122 -9.00 -22.01 -5.28
CA ASN A 122 -7.75 -21.60 -4.65
C ASN A 122 -6.76 -21.22 -5.78
N LEU A 123 -6.24 -20.01 -5.74
CA LEU A 123 -5.27 -19.53 -6.72
C LEU A 123 -3.97 -20.33 -6.59
N ASP A 124 -3.55 -20.96 -7.68
CA ASP A 124 -2.30 -21.71 -7.74
C ASP A 124 -1.17 -20.83 -8.30
N PHE A 125 -0.15 -20.66 -7.51
CA PHE A 125 1.07 -19.93 -7.89
C PHE A 125 2.20 -20.86 -8.35
N GLY A 126 1.84 -22.07 -8.72
CA GLY A 126 2.74 -23.11 -9.23
C GLY A 126 2.93 -24.26 -8.24
N GLY A 127 2.53 -25.47 -8.68
CA GLY A 127 2.69 -26.70 -7.91
C GLY A 127 1.82 -26.83 -6.65
N GLY A 128 0.65 -26.19 -6.62
CA GLY A 128 -0.27 -26.21 -5.46
C GLY A 128 0.19 -25.36 -4.29
N GLN A 129 1.09 -24.43 -4.52
CA GLN A 129 1.59 -23.53 -3.48
C GLN A 129 0.80 -22.23 -3.46
N GLY A 130 0.66 -21.66 -2.24
CA GLY A 130 0.08 -20.34 -2.04
C GLY A 130 1.00 -19.21 -2.51
N PHE A 131 0.50 -18.00 -2.42
CA PHE A 131 1.25 -16.79 -2.72
C PHE A 131 2.42 -16.59 -1.76
N ASP A 132 3.59 -16.29 -2.30
CA ASP A 132 4.79 -15.88 -1.57
C ASP A 132 5.27 -14.53 -2.11
N PRO A 133 5.17 -13.44 -1.32
CA PRO A 133 5.51 -12.09 -1.79
C PRO A 133 6.98 -11.91 -2.14
N MET A 134 7.88 -12.76 -1.61
CA MET A 134 9.32 -12.69 -1.90
C MET A 134 9.71 -13.43 -3.17
N ARG A 135 8.79 -14.21 -3.74
CA ARG A 135 9.02 -14.99 -4.96
C ARG A 135 8.15 -14.56 -6.12
N HIS A 136 6.86 -14.32 -5.84
CA HIS A 136 5.87 -14.09 -6.89
C HIS A 136 5.82 -12.61 -7.28
N THR A 137 5.71 -12.42 -8.59
CA THR A 137 5.64 -11.12 -9.25
C THR A 137 4.19 -10.72 -9.51
N LEU A 138 3.95 -9.48 -9.95
CA LEU A 138 2.62 -9.06 -10.38
C LEU A 138 2.12 -9.87 -11.58
N LYS A 139 3.03 -10.32 -12.45
CA LYS A 139 2.70 -11.19 -13.59
C LYS A 139 2.22 -12.56 -13.14
N ASP A 140 2.85 -13.13 -12.10
CA ASP A 140 2.42 -14.43 -11.56
C ASP A 140 1.03 -14.32 -10.93
N VAL A 141 0.76 -13.22 -10.24
CA VAL A 141 -0.58 -12.95 -9.68
C VAL A 141 -1.62 -12.80 -10.80
N ALA A 142 -1.32 -12.03 -11.84
CA ALA A 142 -2.22 -11.89 -12.97
C ALA A 142 -2.48 -13.25 -13.66
N ALA A 143 -1.43 -14.05 -13.87
CA ALA A 143 -1.57 -15.37 -14.49
C ALA A 143 -2.40 -16.34 -13.62
N ALA A 144 -2.24 -16.29 -12.30
CA ALA A 144 -3.02 -17.13 -11.39
C ALA A 144 -4.52 -16.79 -11.42
N PHE A 145 -4.89 -15.51 -11.56
CA PHE A 145 -6.28 -15.09 -11.73
C PHE A 145 -6.80 -15.41 -13.13
N ASP A 146 -6.01 -15.22 -14.16
CA ASP A 146 -6.38 -15.48 -15.56
C ASP A 146 -6.58 -16.99 -15.83
N ALA A 147 -5.98 -17.84 -15.02
CA ALA A 147 -6.17 -19.30 -15.07
C ALA A 147 -7.50 -19.77 -14.45
N VAL A 148 -8.27 -18.88 -13.82
CA VAL A 148 -9.56 -19.22 -13.21
C VAL A 148 -10.66 -19.08 -14.27
N ASP A 149 -11.37 -20.17 -14.58
CA ASP A 149 -12.50 -20.14 -15.51
C ASP A 149 -13.56 -19.12 -15.07
N GLY A 150 -13.89 -18.18 -15.95
CA GLY A 150 -14.84 -17.10 -15.67
C GLY A 150 -14.22 -15.81 -15.15
N LEU A 151 -12.90 -15.75 -15.04
CA LEU A 151 -12.13 -14.54 -14.76
C LEU A 151 -11.14 -14.26 -15.89
N SER A 152 -10.79 -13.00 -16.03
CA SER A 152 -9.65 -12.56 -16.82
C SER A 152 -8.84 -11.54 -16.03
N ALA A 153 -7.53 -11.59 -16.12
CA ALA A 153 -6.66 -10.68 -15.42
C ALA A 153 -5.58 -10.10 -16.33
N SER A 154 -5.32 -8.83 -16.15
CA SER A 154 -4.32 -8.09 -16.94
C SER A 154 -3.59 -7.08 -16.07
N ILE A 155 -2.46 -6.60 -16.57
CA ILE A 155 -1.70 -5.52 -15.92
C ILE A 155 -1.84 -4.28 -16.81
N VAL A 156 -2.44 -3.24 -16.26
CA VAL A 156 -2.64 -1.94 -16.91
C VAL A 156 -1.96 -0.87 -16.06
N ASP A 157 -1.04 -0.13 -16.64
CA ASP A 157 -0.27 0.92 -15.94
C ASP A 157 0.34 0.45 -14.60
N GLY A 158 0.92 -0.76 -14.61
CA GLY A 158 1.53 -1.36 -13.42
C GLY A 158 0.54 -1.82 -12.35
N ARG A 159 -0.76 -1.83 -12.63
CA ARG A 159 -1.84 -2.23 -11.71
C ARG A 159 -2.49 -3.50 -12.19
N LEU A 160 -2.82 -4.38 -11.26
CA LEU A 160 -3.62 -5.56 -11.53
C LEU A 160 -5.07 -5.14 -11.81
N GLN A 161 -5.60 -5.58 -12.92
CA GLN A 161 -7.02 -5.47 -13.28
C GLN A 161 -7.59 -6.87 -13.44
N ILE A 162 -8.69 -7.15 -12.74
CA ILE A 162 -9.39 -8.44 -12.78
C ILE A 162 -10.82 -8.16 -13.23
N LYS A 163 -11.32 -8.93 -14.18
CA LYS A 163 -12.68 -8.86 -14.72
C LYS A 163 -13.32 -10.22 -14.68
N ALA A 164 -14.61 -10.26 -14.33
CA ALA A 164 -15.42 -11.44 -14.54
C ALA A 164 -15.94 -11.49 -15.97
N ASP A 165 -16.10 -12.69 -16.49
CA ASP A 165 -16.76 -12.92 -17.77
C ASP A 165 -18.24 -12.50 -17.69
N LYS A 166 -18.82 -12.27 -18.87
CA LYS A 166 -20.21 -11.79 -18.97
C LYS A 166 -21.18 -12.75 -18.26
N GLY A 167 -21.90 -12.23 -17.29
CA GLY A 167 -22.87 -12.98 -16.50
C GLY A 167 -22.28 -13.57 -15.20
N PHE A 168 -21.03 -13.31 -14.93
CA PHE A 168 -20.37 -13.67 -13.66
C PHE A 168 -20.02 -12.44 -12.83
N GLU A 169 -19.93 -12.65 -11.54
CA GLU A 169 -19.38 -11.75 -10.54
C GLU A 169 -18.43 -12.53 -9.65
N PHE A 170 -17.51 -11.87 -8.99
CA PHE A 170 -16.56 -12.54 -8.10
C PHE A 170 -16.41 -11.82 -6.76
N ALA A 171 -15.93 -12.56 -5.78
CA ALA A 171 -15.46 -12.05 -4.50
C ALA A 171 -14.17 -12.78 -4.10
N PHE A 172 -13.41 -12.15 -3.22
CA PHE A 172 -12.22 -12.75 -2.64
C PHE A 172 -12.50 -13.20 -1.22
N GLY A 173 -11.82 -14.23 -0.77
CA GLY A 173 -11.84 -14.67 0.62
C GLY A 173 -10.52 -15.36 0.97
N SER A 174 -10.20 -15.37 2.25
CA SER A 174 -9.17 -16.24 2.78
C SER A 174 -9.77 -17.65 2.97
N ASP A 175 -8.93 -18.67 2.83
CA ASP A 175 -9.27 -20.02 3.24
C ASP A 175 -9.38 -20.05 4.77
N SER A 176 -10.57 -19.72 5.28
CA SER A 176 -10.88 -19.82 6.70
C SER A 176 -11.59 -21.15 6.92
N THR A 177 -10.82 -22.20 7.15
CA THR A 177 -11.29 -23.39 7.84
C THR A 177 -11.49 -23.12 9.29
#